data_3362cb32d68215f685c8561f8d320d22
#
_entry.id   3362cb32d68215f685c8561f8d320d22
#
_cell.length_a   1.000
_cell.length_b   1.000
_cell.length_c   1.000
_cell.angle_alpha   90.00
_cell.angle_beta   90.00
_cell.angle_gamma   90.00
#
_symmetry.space_group_name_H-M   'P 1'
#
loop_
_entity.id
_entity.type
_entity.pdbx_description
1 polymer ?
#
loop_
_entity_poly.entity_id
_entity_poly.type
_entity_poly.pdbx_seq_one_letter_code
_entity_poly.pdbx_strand_id
1 'polypeptide(L)'
;MKYVDGFVLAVPKKNIKAYRTMAQKAAKIWKKYGALEYFECVGDDLNPNMGGMKIMTFPKMAKSKRDETVIFSFIVYKSKVHRNSVNKKVMKDPLMNDPAWKDKPMPFDMKRMAYGGFKALVER
;
A
#
# COMPACT_ATOMS: atom_id res chain seq x y z
N MET A 1 6.51 -17.35 -11.16
CA MET A 1 6.91 -15.92 -11.04
C MET A 1 6.16 -15.26 -9.89
N LYS A 2 6.86 -14.51 -9.09
CA LYS A 2 6.26 -13.78 -7.99
C LYS A 2 5.24 -12.76 -8.48
N TYR A 3 4.29 -12.45 -7.63
CA TYR A 3 3.23 -11.50 -7.91
C TYR A 3 3.22 -10.42 -6.84
N VAL A 4 2.99 -9.17 -7.25
CA VAL A 4 3.08 -8.03 -6.34
C VAL A 4 1.80 -7.20 -6.43
N ASP A 5 1.14 -6.98 -5.31
CA ASP A 5 0.11 -5.94 -5.20
C ASP A 5 0.80 -4.64 -4.84
N GLY A 6 0.58 -3.61 -5.66
CA GLY A 6 1.17 -2.30 -5.45
C GLY A 6 0.12 -1.24 -5.17
N PHE A 7 0.46 -0.29 -4.29
CA PHE A 7 -0.42 0.78 -3.88
C PHE A 7 0.34 2.10 -3.87
N VAL A 8 -0.31 3.15 -4.35
CA VAL A 8 0.20 4.52 -4.21
C VAL A 8 -0.96 5.38 -3.73
N LEU A 9 -0.75 6.11 -2.65
CA LEU A 9 -1.83 6.93 -2.07
C LEU A 9 -1.25 8.15 -1.37
N ALA A 10 -2.08 9.20 -1.28
CA ALA A 10 -1.74 10.42 -0.57
C ALA A 10 -2.36 10.37 0.83
N VAL A 11 -1.56 10.68 1.85
CA VAL A 11 -1.99 10.65 3.24
C VAL A 11 -1.66 11.99 3.90
N PRO A 12 -2.63 12.65 4.56
CA PRO A 12 -2.32 13.86 5.32
C PRO A 12 -1.20 13.59 6.33
N LYS A 13 -0.22 14.50 6.37
CA LYS A 13 0.93 14.33 7.28
C LYS A 13 0.50 14.15 8.74
N LYS A 14 -0.57 14.84 9.14
CA LYS A 14 -1.13 14.71 10.48
C LYS A 14 -1.71 13.32 10.76
N ASN A 15 -2.01 12.53 9.73
CA ASN A 15 -2.61 11.20 9.85
C ASN A 15 -1.62 10.06 9.70
N ILE A 16 -0.33 10.35 9.52
CA ILE A 16 0.69 9.31 9.28
C ILE A 16 0.77 8.32 10.44
N LYS A 17 0.67 8.82 11.67
CA LYS A 17 0.71 7.96 12.86
C LYS A 17 -0.49 6.99 12.88
N ALA A 18 -1.69 7.48 12.59
CA ALA A 18 -2.89 6.66 12.51
C ALA A 18 -2.79 5.65 11.36
N TYR A 19 -2.28 6.10 10.21
CA TYR A 19 -2.04 5.23 9.07
C TYR A 19 -1.07 4.10 9.41
N ARG A 20 0.04 4.43 10.07
CA ARG A 20 1.04 3.44 10.49
C ARG A 20 0.42 2.37 11.39
N THR A 21 -0.39 2.78 12.37
CA THR A 21 -1.06 1.83 13.27
C THR A 21 -1.97 0.88 12.51
N MET A 22 -2.75 1.42 11.57
CA MET A 22 -3.62 0.61 10.71
C MET A 22 -2.82 -0.36 9.85
N ALA A 23 -1.74 0.15 9.23
CA ALA A 23 -0.91 -0.66 8.33
C ALA A 23 -0.17 -1.77 9.07
N GLN A 24 0.26 -1.54 10.32
CA GLN A 24 0.90 -2.58 11.14
C GLN A 24 -0.07 -3.74 11.41
N LYS A 25 -1.34 -3.44 11.68
CA LYS A 25 -2.36 -4.47 11.87
C LYS A 25 -2.61 -5.24 10.59
N ALA A 26 -2.74 -4.53 9.47
CA ALA A 26 -2.92 -5.16 8.16
C ALA A 26 -1.74 -6.09 7.82
N ALA A 27 -0.52 -5.64 8.05
CA ALA A 27 0.69 -6.43 7.78
C ALA A 27 0.67 -7.76 8.52
N LYS A 28 0.27 -7.75 9.78
CA LYS A 28 0.17 -8.99 10.59
C LYS A 28 -0.84 -9.96 9.98
N ILE A 29 -1.98 -9.45 9.52
CA ILE A 29 -3.04 -10.28 8.95
C ILE A 29 -2.55 -10.91 7.63
N TRP A 30 -2.01 -10.10 6.72
CA TRP A 30 -1.50 -10.62 5.45
C TRP A 30 -0.38 -11.64 5.63
N LYS A 31 0.55 -11.38 6.54
CA LYS A 31 1.65 -12.33 6.84
C LYS A 31 1.11 -13.61 7.45
N LYS A 32 0.11 -13.53 8.31
CA LYS A 32 -0.55 -14.70 8.91
C LYS A 32 -1.08 -15.66 7.84
N TYR A 33 -1.62 -15.12 6.75
CA TYR A 33 -2.22 -15.94 5.69
C TYR A 33 -1.27 -16.25 4.54
N GLY A 34 -0.01 -15.90 4.67
CA GLY A 34 1.02 -16.41 3.78
C GLY A 34 1.68 -15.42 2.84
N ALA A 35 1.36 -14.11 2.92
CA ALA A 35 2.09 -13.12 2.13
C ALA A 35 3.58 -13.24 2.43
N LEU A 36 4.42 -13.18 1.39
CA LEU A 36 5.86 -13.33 1.54
C LEU A 36 6.49 -12.08 2.15
N GLU A 37 6.08 -10.91 1.67
CA GLU A 37 6.60 -9.63 2.14
C GLU A 37 5.48 -8.61 2.16
N TYR A 38 5.57 -7.65 3.07
CA TYR A 38 4.61 -6.56 3.20
C TYR A 38 5.37 -5.30 3.57
N PHE A 39 5.32 -4.28 2.72
CA PHE A 39 6.03 -3.01 2.95
C PHE A 39 5.08 -1.83 2.80
N GLU A 40 5.19 -0.90 3.75
CA GLU A 40 4.57 0.43 3.67
C GLU A 40 5.69 1.44 3.74
N CYS A 41 5.87 2.22 2.68
CA CYS A 41 6.98 3.17 2.58
C CYS A 41 6.43 4.59 2.49
N VAL A 42 6.94 5.47 3.35
CA VAL A 42 6.55 6.88 3.35
C VAL A 42 7.53 7.68 2.48
N GLY A 43 7.00 8.62 1.71
CA GLY A 43 7.81 9.46 0.83
C GLY A 43 8.90 10.21 1.58
N ASP A 44 10.10 10.22 1.00
CA ASP A 44 11.27 10.88 1.55
C ASP A 44 11.88 11.81 0.50
N ASP A 45 12.39 11.27 -0.59
CA ASP A 45 12.95 12.06 -1.70
C ASP A 45 11.98 11.99 -2.89
N LEU A 46 10.94 12.81 -2.85
CA LEU A 46 9.85 12.77 -3.84
C LEU A 46 10.06 13.70 -5.04
N ASN A 47 11.16 14.45 -5.05
CA ASN A 47 11.52 15.31 -6.17
C ASN A 47 13.01 15.18 -6.46
N PRO A 48 13.48 13.97 -6.84
CA PRO A 48 14.91 13.73 -7.03
C PRO A 48 15.46 14.49 -8.22
N ASN A 49 16.74 14.89 -8.11
CA ASN A 49 17.44 15.53 -9.22
C ASN A 49 17.79 14.50 -10.29
N MET A 50 17.25 14.68 -11.50
CA MET A 50 17.45 13.77 -12.62
C MET A 50 18.32 14.37 -13.72
N GLY A 51 19.22 15.31 -13.35
CA GLY A 51 20.15 15.89 -14.30
C GLY A 51 19.48 16.69 -15.42
N GLY A 52 18.38 17.39 -15.11
CA GLY A 52 17.63 18.16 -16.10
C GLY A 52 16.54 17.37 -16.82
N MET A 53 16.50 16.04 -16.63
CA MET A 53 15.44 15.22 -17.21
C MET A 53 14.13 15.49 -16.47
N LYS A 54 13.06 15.73 -17.23
CA LYS A 54 11.72 15.92 -16.67
C LYS A 54 11.04 14.57 -16.49
N ILE A 55 10.63 14.29 -15.27
CA ILE A 55 9.89 13.07 -14.95
C ILE A 55 8.59 13.42 -14.23
N MET A 56 7.62 12.53 -14.31
CA MET A 56 6.44 12.61 -13.48
C MET A 56 6.82 12.27 -12.04
N THR A 57 6.48 13.14 -11.09
CA THR A 57 6.72 12.87 -9.67
C THR A 57 5.54 12.10 -9.07
N PHE A 58 5.81 11.35 -8.00
CA PHE A 58 4.74 10.65 -7.30
C PHE A 58 3.68 11.59 -6.70
N PRO A 59 4.04 12.76 -6.13
CA PRO A 59 3.02 13.71 -5.68
C PRO A 59 2.04 14.13 -6.77
N LYS A 60 2.54 14.40 -7.98
CA LYS A 60 1.68 14.75 -9.11
C LYS A 60 0.79 13.59 -9.52
N MET A 61 1.35 12.39 -9.60
CA MET A 61 0.61 11.20 -9.98
C MET A 61 -0.48 10.86 -8.95
N ALA A 62 -0.18 10.99 -7.67
CA ALA A 62 -1.09 10.71 -6.59
C ALA A 62 -2.04 11.88 -6.29
N LYS A 63 -1.87 13.02 -6.96
CA LYS A 63 -2.64 14.25 -6.73
C LYS A 63 -2.59 14.66 -5.26
N SER A 64 -1.41 14.55 -4.65
CA SER A 64 -1.25 14.89 -3.24
C SER A 64 -1.32 16.40 -3.03
N LYS A 65 -1.94 16.80 -1.94
CA LYS A 65 -2.02 18.19 -1.51
C LYS A 65 -0.77 18.58 -0.74
N ARG A 66 -0.61 19.90 -0.49
CA ARG A 66 0.58 20.43 0.20
C ARG A 66 0.81 19.81 1.58
N ASP A 67 -0.25 19.52 2.32
CA ASP A 67 -0.20 18.95 3.67
C ASP A 67 -0.17 17.43 3.68
N GLU A 68 -0.04 16.81 2.51
CA GLU A 68 -0.02 15.36 2.36
C GLU A 68 1.35 14.86 1.93
N THR A 69 1.63 13.60 2.24
CA THR A 69 2.76 12.88 1.68
C THR A 69 2.24 11.68 0.90
N VAL A 70 3.14 11.01 0.19
CA VAL A 70 2.79 9.83 -0.60
C VAL A 70 3.27 8.59 0.12
N ILE A 71 2.42 7.59 0.18
CA ILE A 71 2.75 6.24 0.62
C ILE A 71 2.88 5.36 -0.62
N PHE A 72 3.95 4.60 -0.68
CA PHE A 72 4.17 3.55 -1.66
C PHE A 72 4.21 2.24 -0.89
N SER A 73 3.27 1.34 -1.16
CA SER A 73 3.23 0.08 -0.44
C SER A 73 3.13 -1.09 -1.40
N PHE A 74 3.62 -2.25 -0.98
CA PHE A 74 3.51 -3.44 -1.80
C PHE A 74 3.50 -4.70 -0.96
N ILE A 75 2.84 -5.71 -1.48
CA ILE A 75 2.73 -7.03 -0.87
C ILE A 75 3.20 -8.05 -1.91
N VAL A 76 4.10 -8.94 -1.51
CA VAL A 76 4.68 -9.93 -2.41
C VAL A 76 4.10 -11.31 -2.13
N TYR A 77 3.73 -12.01 -3.19
CA TYR A 77 3.16 -13.36 -3.16
C TYR A 77 3.95 -14.29 -4.09
N LYS A 78 3.80 -15.60 -3.89
CA LYS A 78 4.46 -16.61 -4.73
C LYS A 78 3.97 -16.56 -6.19
N SER A 79 2.68 -16.26 -6.39
CA SER A 79 2.02 -16.26 -7.68
C SER A 79 0.70 -15.51 -7.58
N LYS A 80 0.03 -15.28 -8.71
CA LYS A 80 -1.32 -14.68 -8.71
C LYS A 80 -2.33 -15.58 -7.99
N VAL A 81 -2.24 -16.89 -8.16
CA VAL A 81 -3.12 -17.85 -7.48
C VAL A 81 -2.91 -17.76 -5.98
N HIS A 82 -1.67 -17.67 -5.53
CA HIS A 82 -1.33 -17.52 -4.12
C HIS A 82 -1.90 -16.20 -3.57
N ARG A 83 -1.73 -15.10 -4.31
CA ARG A 83 -2.30 -13.79 -3.94
C ARG A 83 -3.81 -13.89 -3.73
N ASN A 84 -4.51 -14.49 -4.68
CA ASN A 84 -5.96 -14.63 -4.59
C ASN A 84 -6.38 -15.46 -3.37
N SER A 85 -5.64 -16.52 -3.07
CA SER A 85 -5.89 -17.36 -1.90
C SER A 85 -5.67 -16.59 -0.59
N VAL A 86 -4.56 -15.86 -0.49
CA VAL A 86 -4.25 -15.05 0.70
C VAL A 86 -5.34 -14.00 0.92
N ASN A 87 -5.70 -13.24 -0.12
CA ASN A 87 -6.71 -12.20 -0.01
C ASN A 87 -8.07 -12.76 0.42
N LYS A 88 -8.45 -13.92 -0.10
CA LYS A 88 -9.69 -14.59 0.29
C LYS A 88 -9.70 -14.92 1.78
N LYS A 89 -8.59 -15.43 2.30
CA LYS A 89 -8.46 -15.74 3.73
C LYS A 89 -8.46 -14.48 4.59
N VAL A 90 -7.77 -13.44 4.15
CA VAL A 90 -7.73 -12.14 4.83
C VAL A 90 -9.14 -11.58 4.99
N MET A 91 -9.93 -11.59 3.92
CA MET A 91 -11.30 -11.05 3.95
C MET A 91 -12.22 -11.79 4.92
N LYS A 92 -11.89 -13.03 5.27
CA LYS A 92 -12.65 -13.85 6.24
C LYS A 92 -12.10 -13.75 7.66
N ASP A 93 -10.98 -13.06 7.87
CA ASP A 93 -10.39 -12.94 9.20
C ASP A 93 -11.33 -12.13 10.11
N PRO A 94 -11.57 -12.59 11.35
CA PRO A 94 -12.43 -11.86 12.29
C PRO A 94 -12.03 -10.42 12.51
N LEU A 95 -10.74 -10.10 12.50
CA LEU A 95 -10.25 -8.73 12.68
C LEU A 95 -10.67 -7.80 11.53
N MET A 96 -10.70 -8.33 10.30
CA MET A 96 -11.13 -7.56 9.13
C MET A 96 -12.62 -7.25 9.15
N ASN A 97 -13.39 -8.04 9.90
CA ASN A 97 -14.84 -7.89 10.04
C ASN A 97 -15.25 -7.29 11.38
N ASP A 98 -14.28 -6.92 12.22
CA ASP A 98 -14.53 -6.27 13.51
C ASP A 98 -15.04 -4.85 13.24
N PRO A 99 -16.19 -4.45 13.84
CA PRO A 99 -16.70 -3.07 13.68
C PRO A 99 -15.69 -1.99 14.08
N ALA A 100 -14.86 -2.25 15.09
CA ALA A 100 -13.82 -1.30 15.52
C ALA A 100 -12.79 -1.04 14.43
N TRP A 101 -12.62 -1.96 13.50
CA TRP A 101 -11.73 -1.84 12.35
C TRP A 101 -12.49 -1.37 11.11
N LYS A 102 -13.56 -2.10 10.77
CA LYS A 102 -14.31 -1.96 9.51
C LYS A 102 -15.03 -0.62 9.41
N ASP A 103 -15.61 -0.15 10.50
CA ASP A 103 -16.41 1.06 10.52
C ASP A 103 -15.60 2.32 10.86
N LYS A 104 -14.30 2.16 11.10
CA LYS A 104 -13.42 3.28 11.42
C LYS A 104 -13.16 4.12 10.15
N PRO A 105 -13.26 5.46 10.21
CA PRO A 105 -12.92 6.31 9.07
C PRO A 105 -11.49 6.07 8.62
N MET A 106 -11.27 6.01 7.30
CA MET A 106 -9.93 5.86 6.76
C MET A 106 -9.13 7.16 6.96
N PRO A 107 -7.84 7.06 7.33
CA PRO A 107 -7.00 8.25 7.53
C PRO A 107 -6.54 8.90 6.22
N PHE A 108 -7.13 8.54 5.10
CA PHE A 108 -6.79 9.05 3.78
C PHE A 108 -7.98 8.95 2.83
N ASP A 109 -7.87 9.63 1.67
CA ASP A 109 -8.92 9.63 0.64
C ASP A 109 -8.79 8.39 -0.25
N MET A 110 -9.72 7.45 -0.10
CA MET A 110 -9.75 6.22 -0.89
C MET A 110 -9.86 6.46 -2.39
N LYS A 111 -10.46 7.58 -2.81
CA LYS A 111 -10.65 7.88 -4.24
C LYS A 111 -9.34 8.19 -4.95
N ARG A 112 -8.30 8.57 -4.21
CA ARG A 112 -6.99 8.87 -4.78
C ARG A 112 -5.97 7.76 -4.58
N MET A 113 -6.41 6.60 -4.07
CA MET A 113 -5.54 5.43 -3.93
C MET A 113 -5.48 4.68 -5.26
N ALA A 114 -4.29 4.52 -5.80
CA ALA A 114 -4.05 3.63 -6.93
C ALA A 114 -3.70 2.25 -6.39
N TYR A 115 -4.29 1.21 -6.99
CA TYR A 115 -4.03 -0.17 -6.62
C TYR A 115 -4.03 -1.04 -7.87
N GLY A 116 -3.13 -2.02 -7.91
CA GLY A 116 -3.11 -3.00 -8.96
C GLY A 116 -2.20 -4.16 -8.64
N GLY A 117 -2.41 -5.27 -9.35
CA GLY A 117 -1.59 -6.46 -9.24
C GLY A 117 -0.61 -6.52 -10.41
N PHE A 118 0.64 -6.88 -10.11
CA PHE A 118 1.73 -6.91 -11.06
C PHE A 118 2.43 -8.25 -11.03
N LYS A 119 2.67 -8.79 -12.21
CA LYS A 119 3.44 -10.01 -12.39
C LYS A 119 4.92 -9.64 -12.49
N ALA A 120 5.78 -10.29 -11.71
CA ALA A 120 7.22 -10.03 -11.81
C ALA A 120 7.70 -10.35 -13.21
N LEU A 121 8.27 -9.38 -13.90
CA LEU A 121 8.86 -9.55 -15.22
C LEU A 121 10.31 -9.98 -15.12
N VAL A 122 11.02 -9.45 -14.13
CA VAL A 122 12.41 -9.78 -13.82
C VAL A 122 12.53 -10.05 -12.33
N GLU A 123 13.11 -11.19 -11.97
CA GLU A 123 13.47 -11.55 -10.59
C GLU A 123 14.95 -11.90 -10.54
N ARG A 124 15.64 -11.43 -9.48
CA ARG A 124 17.07 -11.73 -9.30
C ARG A 124 17.37 -12.07 -7.86
#